data_4c6efa15f74afc2d7f96286c6917d511
#
_entry.id   4c6efa15f74afc2d7f96286c6917d511
#
_cell.length_a   1.000
_cell.length_b   1.000
_cell.length_c   1.000
_cell.angle_alpha   90.00
_cell.angle_beta   90.00
_cell.angle_gamma   90.00
#
_symmetry.space_group_name_H-M   'P 1'
#
loop_
_entity.id
_entity.type
_entity.pdbx_description
1 polymer ?
#
loop_
_entity_poly.entity_id
_entity_poly.type
_entity_poly.pdbx_seq_one_letter_code
_entity_poly.pdbx_strand_id
1 'polypeptide(L)'
;MTFFSKVEDVFRIKGRGLFVLLGAMEHGIRVKPEDSIQLRTPDGRVLDTQVPAIEFVSGKNLKGHIAFRFLSDVKEEDAPLGTEIWLVRDHGPEKNL
;
A
#
# COMPACT_ATOMS: atom_id res chain seq x y z
N MET A 1 0.36 14.44 -5.41
CA MET A 1 0.11 13.24 -4.62
C MET A 1 -1.27 12.69 -4.97
N THR A 2 -1.39 11.38 -5.12
CA THR A 2 -2.62 10.77 -5.62
C THR A 2 -3.08 9.66 -4.69
N PHE A 3 -4.35 9.71 -4.29
CA PHE A 3 -4.92 8.64 -3.48
C PHE A 3 -4.94 7.34 -4.27
N PHE A 4 -4.52 6.26 -3.63
CA PHE A 4 -4.46 4.96 -4.29
C PHE A 4 -5.46 3.97 -3.71
N SER A 5 -5.44 3.76 -2.41
CA SER A 5 -6.30 2.76 -1.78
C SER A 5 -6.32 2.94 -0.27
N LYS A 6 -7.16 2.16 0.38
CA LYS A 6 -7.20 2.09 1.85
C LYS A 6 -6.88 0.68 2.30
N VAL A 7 -6.29 0.59 3.48
CA VAL A 7 -6.00 -0.69 4.11
C VAL A 7 -7.29 -1.32 4.61
N GLU A 8 -7.57 -2.52 4.15
CA GLU A 8 -8.76 -3.27 4.58
C GLU A 8 -8.46 -4.36 5.58
N ASP A 9 -7.26 -4.86 5.62
CA ASP A 9 -6.86 -5.85 6.59
C ASP A 9 -5.34 -5.86 6.70
N VAL A 10 -4.85 -6.29 7.84
CA VAL A 10 -3.41 -6.37 8.09
C VAL A 10 -3.16 -7.64 8.87
N PHE A 11 -2.19 -8.42 8.42
CA PHE A 11 -1.81 -9.62 9.17
C PHE A 11 -0.34 -9.92 8.95
N ARG A 12 0.27 -10.49 9.96
CA ARG A 12 1.68 -10.86 9.89
C ARG A 12 1.78 -12.36 9.72
N ILE A 13 2.59 -12.78 8.76
CA ILE A 13 2.89 -14.18 8.57
C ILE A 13 4.34 -14.38 8.99
N LYS A 14 4.52 -15.23 9.99
CA LYS A 14 5.86 -15.48 10.53
C LYS A 14 6.79 -15.96 9.42
N GLY A 15 7.93 -15.32 9.33
CA GLY A 15 8.91 -15.64 8.31
C GLY A 15 8.66 -15.01 6.95
N ARG A 16 7.53 -14.33 6.77
CA ARG A 16 7.20 -13.74 5.48
C ARG A 16 6.99 -12.24 5.51
N GLY A 17 6.58 -11.69 6.65
CA GLY A 17 6.44 -10.26 6.80
C GLY A 17 5.01 -9.82 7.08
N LEU A 18 4.79 -8.53 6.90
CA LEU A 18 3.51 -7.90 7.16
C LEU A 18 2.73 -7.77 5.85
N PHE A 19 1.56 -8.38 5.80
CA PHE A 19 0.68 -8.30 4.65
C PHE A 19 -0.39 -7.24 4.91
N VAL A 20 -0.44 -6.24 4.03
CA VAL A 20 -1.40 -5.15 4.12
C VAL A 20 -2.35 -5.32 2.94
N LEU A 21 -3.56 -5.77 3.23
CA LEU A 21 -4.55 -6.02 2.20
C LEU A 21 -5.20 -4.72 1.79
N LEU A 22 -5.23 -4.46 0.50
CA LEU A 22 -5.76 -3.22 -0.03
C LEU A 22 -7.21 -3.38 -0.44
N GLY A 23 -7.99 -2.33 -0.24
CA GLY A 23 -9.36 -2.28 -0.72
C GLY A 23 -9.40 -1.90 -2.19
N ALA A 24 -10.52 -1.34 -2.60
CA ALA A 24 -10.68 -0.90 -3.99
C ALA A 24 -9.59 0.11 -4.33
N MET A 25 -8.95 -0.10 -5.46
CA MET A 25 -7.89 0.78 -5.92
C MET A 25 -8.45 1.76 -6.94
N GLU A 26 -7.89 2.97 -6.94
CA GLU A 26 -8.32 3.97 -7.88
C GLU A 26 -8.10 3.49 -9.31
N HIS A 27 -9.12 3.68 -10.11
CA HIS A 27 -9.10 3.19 -11.48
C HIS A 27 -8.02 3.90 -12.31
N GLY A 28 -7.28 3.13 -13.08
CA GLY A 28 -6.27 3.69 -13.96
C GLY A 28 -4.93 4.00 -13.32
N ILE A 29 -4.81 3.81 -12.02
CA ILE A 29 -3.55 4.07 -11.33
C ILE A 29 -2.78 2.77 -11.24
N ARG A 30 -1.51 2.84 -11.60
CA ARG A 30 -0.61 1.68 -11.54
C ARG A 30 0.50 1.95 -10.55
N VAL A 31 0.87 0.92 -9.81
CA VAL A 31 1.99 0.99 -8.88
C VAL A 31 2.93 -0.18 -9.14
N LYS A 32 4.17 0.03 -8.82
CA LYS A 32 5.17 -1.01 -8.90
C LYS A 32 6.07 -0.93 -7.67
N PRO A 33 6.77 -2.00 -7.33
CA PRO A 33 7.70 -1.96 -6.20
C PRO A 33 8.64 -0.76 -6.33
N GLU A 34 8.93 -0.16 -5.19
CA GLU A 34 9.82 0.99 -5.04
C GLU A 34 9.21 2.34 -5.41
N ASP A 35 8.00 2.38 -5.93
CA ASP A 35 7.30 3.65 -6.07
C ASP A 35 7.14 4.27 -4.68
N SER A 36 7.34 5.58 -4.59
CA SER A 36 7.19 6.28 -3.31
C SER A 36 5.73 6.40 -2.94
N ILE A 37 5.42 6.07 -1.71
CA ILE A 37 4.06 6.19 -1.18
C ILE A 37 4.08 6.83 0.19
N GLN A 38 2.92 7.32 0.58
CA GLN A 38 2.71 7.86 1.91
C GLN A 38 1.55 7.14 2.54
N LEU A 39 1.76 6.64 3.75
CA LEU A 39 0.71 6.00 4.54
C LEU A 39 0.17 7.02 5.52
N ARG A 40 -1.14 7.25 5.50
CA ARG A 40 -1.82 8.18 6.40
C ARG A 40 -2.79 7.42 7.25
N THR A 41 -2.48 7.32 8.53
CA THR A 41 -3.31 6.57 9.45
C THR A 41 -4.57 7.34 9.82
N PRO A 42 -5.62 6.65 10.27
CA PRO A 42 -6.85 7.34 10.69
C PRO A 42 -6.63 8.32 11.82
N ASP A 43 -5.62 8.10 12.68
CA ASP A 43 -5.33 9.01 13.78
C ASP A 43 -4.37 10.13 13.39
N GLY A 44 -4.06 10.26 12.11
CA GLY A 44 -3.33 11.43 11.62
C GLY A 44 -1.82 11.27 11.50
N ARG A 45 -1.29 10.08 11.74
CA ARG A 45 0.14 9.87 11.56
C ARG A 45 0.44 9.65 10.08
N VAL A 46 1.63 10.02 9.68
CA VAL A 46 2.06 9.94 8.30
C VAL A 46 3.41 9.25 8.23
N LEU A 47 3.54 8.27 7.36
CA LEU A 47 4.79 7.57 7.15
C LEU A 47 5.11 7.55 5.65
N ASP A 48 6.28 8.04 5.29
CA ASP A 48 6.76 7.95 3.91
C ASP A 48 7.54 6.65 3.76
N THR A 49 7.21 5.90 2.73
CA THR A 49 7.88 4.64 2.45
C THR A 49 7.77 4.34 0.96
N GLN A 50 7.99 3.11 0.58
CA GLN A 50 7.93 2.68 -0.81
C GLN A 50 7.03 1.47 -0.93
N VAL A 51 6.46 1.30 -2.12
CA VAL A 51 5.69 0.10 -2.44
C VAL A 51 6.61 -1.10 -2.26
N PRO A 52 6.23 -2.06 -1.43
CA PRO A 52 7.05 -3.25 -1.20
C PRO A 52 6.71 -4.32 -2.23
N ALA A 53 6.99 -5.57 -1.92
CA ALA A 53 6.54 -6.67 -2.78
C ALA A 53 5.03 -6.64 -2.89
N ILE A 54 4.53 -6.88 -4.08
CA ILE A 54 3.09 -6.89 -4.34
C ILE A 54 2.67 -8.35 -4.50
N GLU A 55 1.66 -8.74 -3.71
CA GLU A 55 1.17 -10.11 -3.71
C GLU A 55 -0.28 -10.13 -4.17
N PHE A 56 -0.65 -11.11 -4.96
CA PHE A 56 -2.04 -11.33 -5.30
C PHE A 56 -2.63 -12.31 -4.30
N VAL A 57 -3.73 -11.91 -3.68
CA VAL A 57 -4.38 -12.71 -2.66
C VAL A 57 -5.73 -13.15 -3.20
N SER A 58 -5.98 -14.45 -3.15
CA SER A 58 -7.27 -14.96 -3.56
C SER A 58 -7.77 -15.95 -2.51
N GLY A 59 -9.09 -16.08 -2.44
CA GLY A 59 -9.74 -16.95 -1.51
C GLY A 59 -11.23 -16.77 -1.65
N LYS A 60 -12.00 -17.44 -0.80
CA LYS A 60 -13.45 -17.42 -0.94
C LYS A 60 -14.02 -16.02 -0.93
N ASN A 61 -13.45 -15.14 -0.10
CA ASN A 61 -13.97 -13.79 0.06
C ASN A 61 -12.98 -12.72 -0.38
N LEU A 62 -11.94 -13.09 -1.12
CA LEU A 62 -10.84 -12.19 -1.42
C LEU A 62 -10.53 -12.13 -2.92
N LYS A 63 -11.56 -12.13 -3.73
CA LYS A 63 -11.34 -12.13 -5.17
C LYS A 63 -10.57 -10.92 -5.63
N GLY A 64 -9.44 -11.18 -6.29
CA GLY A 64 -8.71 -10.13 -6.97
C GLY A 64 -8.09 -9.06 -6.07
N HIS A 65 -7.91 -9.34 -4.81
CA HIS A 65 -7.29 -8.38 -3.92
C HIS A 65 -5.78 -8.40 -4.07
N ILE A 66 -5.19 -7.25 -3.84
CA ILE A 66 -3.74 -7.09 -3.82
C ILE A 66 -3.32 -6.82 -2.38
N ALA A 67 -2.19 -7.36 -1.99
CA ALA A 67 -1.58 -7.05 -0.71
C ALA A 67 -0.18 -6.50 -0.92
N PHE A 68 0.19 -5.53 -0.09
CA PHE A 68 1.57 -5.09 0.02
C PHE A 68 2.23 -5.90 1.12
N ARG A 69 3.37 -6.49 0.82
CA ARG A 69 4.10 -7.30 1.80
C ARG A 69 5.36 -6.58 2.21
N PHE A 70 5.32 -6.00 3.41
CA PHE A 70 6.47 -5.29 3.97
C PHE A 70 7.30 -6.25 4.81
N LEU A 71 8.61 -6.15 4.71
CA LEU A 71 9.49 -7.04 5.46
C LEU A 71 9.79 -6.52 6.86
N SER A 72 10.31 -5.31 6.97
CA SER A 72 10.72 -4.81 8.28
C SER A 72 10.55 -3.32 8.49
N ASP A 73 10.37 -2.55 7.43
CA ASP A 73 10.32 -1.09 7.53
C ASP A 73 8.97 -0.53 7.92
N VAL A 74 7.93 -1.34 7.85
CA VAL A 74 6.58 -0.93 8.21
C VAL A 74 6.04 -1.91 9.25
N LYS A 75 5.51 -1.36 10.34
CA LYS A 75 4.92 -2.15 11.40
C LYS A 75 3.41 -2.10 11.32
N GLU A 76 2.76 -3.03 12.00
CA GLU A 76 1.30 -3.06 12.01
C GLU A 76 0.71 -1.73 12.45
N GLU A 77 1.33 -1.08 13.43
CA GLU A 77 0.84 0.20 13.94
C GLU A 77 0.97 1.33 12.91
N ASP A 78 1.79 1.13 11.88
CA ASP A 78 1.95 2.13 10.82
C ASP A 78 0.90 2.01 9.73
N ALA A 79 0.17 0.91 9.70
CA ALA A 79 -0.80 0.65 8.65
C ALA A 79 -2.06 -0.04 9.20
N PRO A 80 -2.70 0.56 10.23
CA PRO A 80 -3.93 -0.04 10.75
C PRO A 80 -5.05 0.06 9.73
N LEU A 81 -6.16 -0.62 10.02
CA LEU A 81 -7.34 -0.57 9.16
C LEU A 81 -7.74 0.87 8.89
N GLY A 82 -8.07 1.15 7.65
CA GLY A 82 -8.50 2.49 7.26
C GLY A 82 -7.37 3.42 6.89
N THR A 83 -6.12 2.97 7.02
CA THR A 83 -4.99 3.79 6.58
C THR A 83 -5.09 4.05 5.10
N GLU A 84 -4.89 5.30 4.70
CA GLU A 84 -4.90 5.68 3.30
C GLU A 84 -3.51 5.54 2.72
N ILE A 85 -3.45 5.04 1.50
CA ILE A 85 -2.20 4.92 0.77
C ILE A 85 -2.23 5.92 -0.38
N TRP A 86 -1.26 6.82 -0.38
CA TRP A 86 -1.15 7.86 -1.38
C TRP A 86 0.13 7.67 -2.18
N LEU A 87 0.03 7.81 -3.50
CA LEU A 87 1.20 7.79 -4.35
C LEU A 87 1.86 9.16 -4.34
N VAL A 88 3.15 9.17 -4.13
CA VAL A 88 3.95 10.38 -4.19
C VAL A 88 4.62 10.38 -5.55
N ARG A 89 4.01 11.05 -6.52
CA ARG A 89 4.54 11.09 -7.88
C ARG A 89 5.08 12.46 -8.20
N ASP A 90 6.24 12.43 -8.72
CA ASP A 90 6.72 13.64 -9.37
C ASP A 90 5.96 13.74 -10.66
N HIS A 91 5.76 14.75 -11.07
CA HIS A 91 5.11 14.84 -12.18
C HIS A 91 5.87 14.76 -13.23
N GLY A 92 6.13 14.35 -13.38
CA GLY A 92 6.84 14.26 -14.19
C GLY A 92 6.95 14.26 -15.38
N PRO A 93 6.75 14.37 -15.79
CA PRO A 93 6.93 14.22 -16.73
C PRO A 93 7.56 14.62 -17.46
N GLU A 94 7.56 14.81 -16.85
CA GLU A 94 7.93 14.99 -17.11
C GLU A 94 8.49 15.06 -17.58
N LYS A 95 8.74 15.15 -17.53
CA LYS A 95 9.38 15.00 -17.83
C LYS A 95 9.52 14.72 -18.69
N ASN A 96 9.60 14.85 -19.12
CA ASN A 96 10.00 14.55 -19.86
C ASN A 96 10.15 14.92 -20.63
N LEU A 97 10.28 15.30 -20.60
CA LEU A 97 10.75 15.57 -21.22
C LEU A 97 11.10 15.66 -21.78
#